data_b386f6cd3670275caafffb75b361263e
#
_entry.id   b386f6cd3670275caafffb75b361263e
#
_cell.length_a   1.000
_cell.length_b   1.000
_cell.length_c   1.000
_cell.angle_alpha   90.00
_cell.angle_beta   90.00
_cell.angle_gamma   90.00
#
_symmetry.space_group_name_H-M   'P 1'
#
loop_
_entity.id
_entity.type
_entity.pdbx_description
1 polymer ?
#
loop_
_entity_poly.entity_id
_entity_poly.type
_entity_poly.pdbx_seq_one_letter_code
_entity_poly.pdbx_strand_id
1 'polypeptide(L)'
;MKFKCFTLTLALTASLFYLPSASANTELKSGGSTFSANYIDRCRVMYAQQGGGTLNYTANGSGAGRNFFNNKLIDFAVTDTPYGSSDIKPKEEYLYLPLLAGPVAIVYNLPEYKVRLKLSKEVLAKIFAGQITMWNDPQIAKLNVGKLPKKRIVVVFRSDGSGTSEVFTSYLNAVAPTIWSKPGNKTFVSAFPGDINKFTGYFQSANGAMQVGITGKMMPGTITYNEVSYVGTLKAALIENEAGRFIAPTTLAASAFLSGLKFNPDGSAVLDYLNKSKSSYNISTFSYALVYKNNGEKGADIKKFLEFALTKCNKIPNYAPITGNALKVAKSQIAKIG
;
A
#
# COMPACT_ATOMS: atom_id res chain seq x y z
N MET A 1 88.48 -3.40 40.94
CA MET A 1 87.47 -3.75 39.84
C MET A 1 86.10 -3.21 40.29
N LYS A 2 85.59 -2.18 39.67
CA LYS A 2 84.29 -1.54 39.98
C LYS A 2 83.27 -2.06 38.98
N PHE A 3 82.26 -2.84 39.44
CA PHE A 3 81.12 -3.25 38.65
C PHE A 3 80.07 -2.11 38.61
N LYS A 4 79.72 -1.60 37.42
CA LYS A 4 78.62 -0.66 37.20
C LYS A 4 77.36 -1.52 36.93
N CYS A 5 76.37 -1.36 37.80
CA CYS A 5 75.05 -1.91 37.61
C CYS A 5 74.27 -1.03 36.65
N PHE A 6 73.81 -1.55 35.51
CA PHE A 6 72.98 -0.87 34.54
C PHE A 6 71.53 -1.24 34.81
N THR A 7 70.73 -0.31 35.31
CA THR A 7 69.28 -0.47 35.47
C THR A 7 68.55 -0.16 34.15
N LEU A 8 67.95 -1.18 33.58
CA LEU A 8 67.13 -1.07 32.35
C LEU A 8 65.70 -0.74 32.79
N THR A 9 65.26 0.48 32.54
CA THR A 9 63.87 0.92 32.78
C THR A 9 63.00 0.55 31.58
N LEU A 10 62.11 -0.43 31.71
CA LEU A 10 61.18 -0.85 30.70
C LEU A 10 59.94 0.08 30.76
N ALA A 11 59.82 0.98 29.79
CA ALA A 11 58.63 1.84 29.65
C ALA A 11 57.49 1.06 28.96
N LEU A 12 56.47 0.68 29.74
CA LEU A 12 55.27 0.03 29.27
C LEU A 12 54.33 1.08 28.65
N THR A 13 54.32 1.25 27.33
CA THR A 13 53.35 2.07 26.64
C THR A 13 52.03 1.32 26.54
N ALA A 14 51.05 1.68 27.38
CA ALA A 14 49.67 1.19 27.25
C ALA A 14 49.00 1.84 26.04
N SER A 15 48.95 1.11 24.93
CA SER A 15 48.13 1.46 23.75
C SER A 15 46.67 1.25 24.13
N LEU A 16 45.93 2.31 24.39
CA LEU A 16 44.48 2.30 24.45
C LEU A 16 43.92 1.93 23.09
N PHE A 17 43.60 0.67 22.91
CA PHE A 17 42.75 0.27 21.77
C PHE A 17 41.37 0.85 21.99
N TYR A 18 41.06 1.92 21.27
CA TYR A 18 39.68 2.35 21.01
C TYR A 18 38.99 1.23 20.21
N LEU A 19 38.31 0.34 20.89
CA LEU A 19 37.34 -0.56 20.25
C LEU A 19 36.18 0.34 19.79
N PRO A 20 35.88 0.41 18.49
CA PRO A 20 34.67 1.06 18.06
C PRO A 20 33.52 0.38 18.77
N SER A 21 32.75 1.12 19.55
CA SER A 21 31.48 0.64 20.12
C SER A 21 30.67 0.09 18.97
N ALA A 22 30.47 -1.22 18.95
CA ALA A 22 29.51 -1.84 18.05
C ALA A 22 28.17 -1.17 18.38
N SER A 23 27.75 -0.26 17.52
CA SER A 23 26.41 0.32 17.61
C SER A 23 25.46 -0.87 17.61
N ALA A 24 24.77 -1.11 18.70
CA ALA A 24 23.77 -2.17 18.78
C ALA A 24 22.81 -1.94 17.60
N ASN A 25 22.75 -2.93 16.72
CA ASN A 25 21.94 -2.83 15.50
C ASN A 25 20.47 -2.78 15.95
N THR A 26 19.86 -1.58 15.94
CA THR A 26 18.50 -1.38 16.46
C THR A 26 17.52 -2.17 15.61
N GLU A 27 16.68 -2.94 16.31
CA GLU A 27 15.57 -3.68 15.70
C GLU A 27 14.30 -2.85 15.75
N LEU A 28 13.77 -2.51 14.58
CA LEU A 28 12.47 -1.88 14.41
C LEU A 28 11.40 -2.93 14.08
N LYS A 29 10.23 -2.79 14.72
CA LYS A 29 9.04 -3.62 14.45
C LYS A 29 7.99 -2.79 13.73
N SER A 30 7.49 -3.29 12.62
CA SER A 30 6.44 -2.64 11.85
C SER A 30 5.48 -3.66 11.27
N GLY A 31 4.31 -3.22 10.85
CA GLY A 31 3.34 -4.10 10.22
C GLY A 31 2.18 -3.33 9.60
N GLY A 32 1.30 -4.05 8.92
CA GLY A 32 0.10 -3.46 8.33
C GLY A 32 -0.07 -3.80 6.86
N SER A 33 -0.11 -2.80 6.01
CA SER A 33 -0.49 -2.92 4.61
C SER A 33 0.18 -4.06 3.86
N THR A 34 -0.61 -4.96 3.30
CA THR A 34 -0.12 -5.99 2.37
C THR A 34 0.10 -5.43 0.96
N PHE A 35 -0.49 -4.28 0.63
CA PHE A 35 -0.19 -3.53 -0.59
C PHE A 35 1.28 -3.08 -0.60
N SER A 36 1.82 -2.68 0.54
CA SER A 36 3.19 -2.18 0.69
C SER A 36 4.24 -3.27 0.89
N ALA A 37 3.85 -4.54 1.08
CA ALA A 37 4.75 -5.61 1.53
C ALA A 37 5.99 -5.76 0.64
N ASN A 38 5.82 -5.88 -0.67
CA ASN A 38 6.93 -6.03 -1.61
C ASN A 38 7.87 -4.82 -1.65
N TYR A 39 7.33 -3.60 -1.43
CA TYR A 39 8.16 -2.40 -1.30
C TYR A 39 8.97 -2.44 -0.01
N ILE A 40 8.31 -2.67 1.12
CA ILE A 40 8.98 -2.70 2.44
C ILE A 40 10.03 -3.80 2.48
N ASP A 41 9.74 -4.99 1.96
CA ASP A 41 10.70 -6.12 1.95
C ASP A 41 11.97 -5.80 1.16
N ARG A 42 11.83 -5.18 0.00
CA ARG A 42 13.00 -4.74 -0.77
C ARG A 42 13.75 -3.61 -0.07
N CYS A 43 13.01 -2.64 0.48
CA CYS A 43 13.59 -1.48 1.14
C CYS A 43 14.37 -1.86 2.39
N ARG A 44 13.82 -2.74 3.26
CA ARG A 44 14.51 -3.19 4.49
C ARG A 44 15.80 -3.96 4.20
N VAL A 45 15.82 -4.76 3.11
CA VAL A 45 17.05 -5.44 2.68
C VAL A 45 18.11 -4.43 2.24
N MET A 46 17.72 -3.43 1.42
CA MET A 46 18.63 -2.36 1.01
C MET A 46 19.13 -1.53 2.20
N TYR A 47 18.26 -1.27 3.20
CA TYR A 47 18.61 -0.55 4.41
C TYR A 47 19.66 -1.29 5.24
N ALA A 48 19.45 -2.58 5.48
CA ALA A 48 20.41 -3.42 6.21
C ALA A 48 21.77 -3.52 5.48
N GLN A 49 21.76 -3.69 4.14
CA GLN A 49 22.97 -3.74 3.33
C GLN A 49 23.80 -2.46 3.35
N GLN A 50 23.18 -1.30 3.66
CA GLN A 50 23.87 -0.02 3.80
C GLN A 50 24.21 0.35 5.26
N GLY A 51 24.26 -0.65 6.14
CA GLY A 51 24.61 -0.46 7.54
C GLY A 51 23.51 0.15 8.41
N GLY A 52 22.26 0.11 7.92
CA GLY A 52 21.07 0.41 8.72
C GLY A 52 20.75 -0.72 9.70
N GLY A 53 19.82 -0.46 10.62
CA GLY A 53 19.29 -1.47 11.54
C GLY A 53 18.42 -2.52 10.83
N THR A 54 17.89 -3.45 11.62
CA THR A 54 16.92 -4.46 11.14
C THR A 54 15.50 -3.93 11.23
N LEU A 55 14.70 -4.14 10.19
CA LEU A 55 13.27 -3.90 10.21
C LEU A 55 12.52 -5.22 10.06
N ASN A 56 11.75 -5.59 11.08
CA ASN A 56 10.79 -6.70 11.03
C ASN A 56 9.42 -6.17 10.62
N TYR A 57 8.95 -6.57 9.43
CA TYR A 57 7.68 -6.16 8.88
C TYR A 57 6.69 -7.32 8.78
N THR A 58 5.51 -7.18 9.39
CA THR A 58 4.43 -8.16 9.30
C THR A 58 3.31 -7.63 8.42
N ALA A 59 3.16 -8.19 7.22
CA ALA A 59 2.11 -7.82 6.27
C ALA A 59 0.76 -8.48 6.66
N ASN A 60 0.03 -7.87 7.58
CA ASN A 60 -1.21 -8.40 8.17
C ASN A 60 -2.48 -7.57 7.83
N GLY A 61 -2.35 -6.60 6.92
CA GLY A 61 -3.40 -5.68 6.50
C GLY A 61 -3.41 -4.37 7.29
N SER A 62 -3.85 -3.29 6.63
CA SER A 62 -3.86 -1.93 7.22
C SER A 62 -4.67 -1.88 8.53
N GLY A 63 -5.79 -2.61 8.60
CA GLY A 63 -6.61 -2.67 9.81
C GLY A 63 -5.89 -3.26 11.00
N ALA A 64 -5.24 -4.42 10.83
CA ALA A 64 -4.43 -5.05 11.87
C ALA A 64 -3.20 -4.20 12.24
N GLY A 65 -2.54 -3.60 11.24
CA GLY A 65 -1.42 -2.68 11.49
C GLY A 65 -1.80 -1.49 12.36
N ARG A 66 -2.93 -0.83 12.03
CA ARG A 66 -3.47 0.27 12.86
C ARG A 66 -3.78 -0.20 14.30
N ASN A 67 -4.33 -1.40 14.45
CA ASN A 67 -4.65 -1.95 15.77
C ASN A 67 -3.37 -2.26 16.58
N PHE A 68 -2.36 -2.85 15.96
CA PHE A 68 -1.07 -3.10 16.62
C PHE A 68 -0.37 -1.80 17.02
N PHE A 69 -0.43 -0.78 16.15
CA PHE A 69 0.08 0.54 16.47
C PHE A 69 -0.64 1.18 17.67
N ASN A 70 -1.98 1.17 17.68
CA ASN A 70 -2.77 1.70 18.80
C ASN A 70 -2.41 1.05 20.15
N ASN A 71 -2.04 -0.23 20.13
CA ASN A 71 -1.64 -0.99 21.31
C ASN A 71 -0.13 -0.96 21.59
N LYS A 72 0.64 -0.16 20.83
CA LYS A 72 2.11 -0.03 20.96
C LYS A 72 2.88 -1.36 20.82
N LEU A 73 2.34 -2.29 20.04
CA LEU A 73 2.96 -3.59 19.76
C LEU A 73 4.01 -3.52 18.64
N ILE A 74 4.00 -2.43 17.88
CA ILE A 74 4.93 -2.12 16.79
C ILE A 74 5.38 -0.66 16.89
N ASP A 75 6.55 -0.36 16.39
CA ASP A 75 7.16 0.98 16.46
C ASP A 75 6.49 1.97 15.49
N PHE A 76 6.07 1.48 14.32
CA PHE A 76 5.22 2.23 13.37
C PHE A 76 4.39 1.27 12.53
N ALA A 77 3.23 1.72 12.07
CA ALA A 77 2.41 0.94 11.14
C ALA A 77 2.57 1.44 9.70
N VAL A 78 2.22 0.57 8.73
CA VAL A 78 2.01 1.00 7.34
C VAL A 78 0.55 0.80 6.97
N THR A 79 -0.10 1.85 6.48
CA THR A 79 -1.53 1.85 6.15
C THR A 79 -1.79 2.57 4.83
N ASP A 80 -2.74 2.05 4.00
CA ASP A 80 -3.08 2.66 2.70
C ASP A 80 -4.16 3.73 2.83
N THR A 81 -4.75 3.87 4.01
CA THR A 81 -5.77 4.88 4.33
C THR A 81 -5.54 5.45 5.72
N PRO A 82 -5.88 6.72 5.95
CA PRO A 82 -5.97 7.28 7.30
C PRO A 82 -7.04 6.58 8.13
N TYR A 83 -7.09 6.85 9.43
CA TYR A 83 -8.22 6.43 10.27
C TYR A 83 -9.53 7.02 9.75
N GLY A 84 -10.52 6.16 9.55
CA GLY A 84 -11.88 6.57 9.27
C GLY A 84 -12.60 7.14 10.52
N SER A 85 -13.80 7.65 10.34
CA SER A 85 -14.62 8.22 11.44
C SER A 85 -15.00 7.20 12.51
N SER A 86 -15.14 5.92 12.13
CA SER A 86 -15.49 4.81 13.03
C SER A 86 -14.28 4.07 13.61
N ASP A 87 -13.07 4.43 13.23
CA ASP A 87 -11.86 3.77 13.74
C ASP A 87 -11.53 4.27 15.15
N ILE A 88 -11.06 3.34 15.99
CA ILE A 88 -10.43 3.69 17.27
C ILE A 88 -9.06 4.30 16.94
N LYS A 89 -8.81 5.51 17.41
CA LYS A 89 -7.55 6.24 17.23
C LYS A 89 -6.72 6.18 18.51
N PRO A 90 -5.38 6.22 18.41
CA PRO A 90 -4.54 6.36 19.60
C PRO A 90 -4.82 7.68 20.31
N LYS A 91 -4.56 7.71 21.62
CA LYS A 91 -4.70 8.93 22.42
C LYS A 91 -3.54 9.90 22.23
N GLU A 92 -2.35 9.34 21.95
CA GLU A 92 -1.13 10.09 21.70
C GLU A 92 -1.15 10.72 20.30
N GLU A 93 -0.42 11.80 20.13
CA GLU A 93 -0.27 12.45 18.84
C GLU A 93 0.50 11.57 17.84
N TYR A 94 -0.05 11.44 16.66
CA TYR A 94 0.53 10.64 15.58
C TYR A 94 0.52 11.41 14.25
N LEU A 95 1.31 10.91 13.30
CA LEU A 95 1.54 11.49 11.99
C LEU A 95 1.35 10.45 10.91
N TYR A 96 0.83 10.90 9.76
CA TYR A 96 0.88 10.15 8.51
C TYR A 96 2.02 10.69 7.65
N LEU A 97 2.88 9.80 7.22
CA LEU A 97 4.00 10.10 6.36
C LEU A 97 3.81 9.37 5.03
N PRO A 98 3.50 10.06 3.91
CA PRO A 98 3.45 9.40 2.61
C PRO A 98 4.77 8.68 2.33
N LEU A 99 4.75 7.35 2.26
CA LEU A 99 5.95 6.51 2.15
C LEU A 99 6.14 5.96 0.74
N LEU A 100 5.06 5.52 0.13
CA LEU A 100 5.01 5.05 -1.25
C LEU A 100 3.64 5.35 -1.85
N ALA A 101 3.52 5.21 -3.15
CA ALA A 101 2.27 5.41 -3.87
C ALA A 101 2.08 4.34 -4.95
N GLY A 102 0.85 4.10 -5.35
CA GLY A 102 0.61 3.17 -6.44
C GLY A 102 -0.87 3.02 -6.80
N PRO A 103 -1.15 2.41 -7.97
CA PRO A 103 -2.50 2.10 -8.39
C PRO A 103 -3.02 0.82 -7.76
N VAL A 104 -4.30 0.79 -7.45
CA VAL A 104 -5.06 -0.43 -7.16
C VAL A 104 -5.57 -0.98 -8.50
N ALA A 105 -4.90 -1.99 -9.02
CA ALA A 105 -5.24 -2.58 -10.31
C ALA A 105 -6.51 -3.44 -10.23
N ILE A 106 -7.38 -3.31 -11.22
CA ILE A 106 -8.49 -4.24 -11.44
C ILE A 106 -7.98 -5.38 -12.29
N VAL A 107 -7.76 -6.52 -11.65
CA VAL A 107 -7.12 -7.71 -12.22
C VAL A 107 -8.17 -8.73 -12.59
N TYR A 108 -8.04 -9.36 -13.76
CA TYR A 108 -8.96 -10.39 -14.22
C TYR A 108 -8.25 -11.60 -14.81
N ASN A 109 -8.92 -12.75 -14.76
CA ASN A 109 -8.45 -14.02 -15.32
C ASN A 109 -9.42 -14.51 -16.40
N LEU A 110 -9.19 -14.08 -17.64
CA LEU A 110 -9.92 -14.52 -18.84
C LEU A 110 -8.90 -14.99 -19.88
N PRO A 111 -8.39 -16.21 -19.79
CA PRO A 111 -7.36 -16.69 -20.72
C PRO A 111 -7.82 -16.77 -22.16
N GLU A 112 -9.13 -16.93 -22.39
CA GLU A 112 -9.73 -16.98 -23.73
C GLU A 112 -9.82 -15.60 -24.39
N TYR A 113 -9.87 -14.51 -23.59
CA TYR A 113 -9.96 -13.14 -24.11
C TYR A 113 -8.58 -12.50 -24.22
N LYS A 114 -8.08 -12.35 -25.44
CA LYS A 114 -6.69 -11.93 -25.69
C LYS A 114 -6.52 -10.40 -25.64
N VAL A 115 -7.56 -9.64 -25.93
CA VAL A 115 -7.55 -8.17 -25.89
C VAL A 115 -7.58 -7.69 -24.43
N ARG A 116 -7.03 -6.52 -24.17
CA ARG A 116 -7.08 -5.92 -22.83
C ARG A 116 -8.48 -5.41 -22.54
N LEU A 117 -9.06 -5.84 -21.41
CA LEU A 117 -10.42 -5.50 -21.03
C LEU A 117 -10.54 -4.02 -20.68
N LYS A 118 -11.61 -3.37 -21.15
CA LYS A 118 -12.05 -2.02 -20.78
C LYS A 118 -13.30 -2.11 -19.93
N LEU A 119 -13.33 -1.37 -18.83
CA LEU A 119 -14.50 -1.28 -17.95
C LEU A 119 -14.79 0.21 -17.67
N SER A 120 -16.03 0.63 -17.91
CA SER A 120 -16.46 1.93 -17.40
C SER A 120 -16.61 1.87 -15.87
N LYS A 121 -16.61 3.00 -15.22
CA LYS A 121 -16.77 3.10 -13.77
C LYS A 121 -18.11 2.51 -13.29
N GLU A 122 -19.19 2.71 -14.06
CA GLU A 122 -20.51 2.13 -13.74
C GLU A 122 -20.52 0.60 -13.91
N VAL A 123 -19.92 0.09 -15.02
CA VAL A 123 -19.81 -1.36 -15.27
C VAL A 123 -18.97 -2.02 -14.16
N LEU A 124 -17.86 -1.39 -13.78
CA LEU A 124 -17.03 -1.86 -12.68
C LEU A 124 -17.85 -1.94 -11.37
N ALA A 125 -18.57 -0.86 -11.03
CA ALA A 125 -19.42 -0.85 -9.83
C ALA A 125 -20.50 -1.93 -9.87
N LYS A 126 -21.18 -2.13 -11.02
CA LYS A 126 -22.19 -3.18 -11.19
C LYS A 126 -21.63 -4.59 -11.04
N ILE A 127 -20.43 -4.85 -11.56
CA ILE A 127 -19.74 -6.14 -11.36
C ILE A 127 -19.51 -6.38 -9.87
N PHE A 128 -18.89 -5.43 -9.18
CA PHE A 128 -18.57 -5.61 -7.75
C PHE A 128 -19.80 -5.56 -6.84
N ALA A 129 -20.92 -4.98 -7.30
CA ALA A 129 -22.22 -5.03 -6.61
C ALA A 129 -23.05 -6.29 -6.95
N GLY A 130 -22.55 -7.21 -7.80
CA GLY A 130 -23.26 -8.43 -8.20
C GLY A 130 -24.42 -8.20 -9.17
N GLN A 131 -24.53 -7.02 -9.79
CA GLN A 131 -25.57 -6.70 -10.78
C GLN A 131 -25.21 -7.17 -12.20
N ILE A 132 -23.91 -7.32 -12.51
CA ILE A 132 -23.39 -7.93 -13.72
C ILE A 132 -22.62 -9.19 -13.32
N THR A 133 -23.11 -10.36 -13.72
CA THR A 133 -22.59 -11.65 -13.26
C THR A 133 -21.95 -12.52 -14.34
N MET A 134 -22.01 -12.07 -15.59
CA MET A 134 -21.46 -12.80 -16.75
C MET A 134 -20.51 -11.93 -17.54
N TRP A 135 -19.38 -12.49 -18.00
CA TRP A 135 -18.39 -11.76 -18.79
C TRP A 135 -18.92 -11.29 -20.14
N ASN A 136 -19.84 -12.01 -20.75
CA ASN A 136 -20.48 -11.64 -22.01
C ASN A 136 -21.70 -10.74 -21.84
N ASP A 137 -21.87 -10.08 -20.70
CA ASP A 137 -22.93 -9.10 -20.49
C ASP A 137 -22.86 -8.00 -21.57
N PRO A 138 -23.99 -7.57 -22.16
CA PRO A 138 -24.01 -6.55 -23.20
C PRO A 138 -23.33 -5.23 -22.80
N GLN A 139 -23.38 -4.84 -21.52
CA GLN A 139 -22.74 -3.62 -21.02
C GLN A 139 -21.20 -3.73 -21.04
N ILE A 140 -20.65 -4.93 -20.76
CA ILE A 140 -19.20 -5.17 -20.91
C ILE A 140 -18.85 -5.28 -22.40
N ALA A 141 -19.63 -6.01 -23.17
CA ALA A 141 -19.38 -6.24 -24.60
C ALA A 141 -19.33 -4.92 -25.41
N LYS A 142 -20.21 -3.96 -25.11
CA LYS A 142 -20.24 -2.65 -25.75
C LYS A 142 -18.94 -1.85 -25.63
N LEU A 143 -18.19 -2.06 -24.56
CA LEU A 143 -16.91 -1.35 -24.30
C LEU A 143 -15.71 -2.04 -24.94
N ASN A 144 -15.89 -3.28 -25.41
CA ASN A 144 -14.79 -4.16 -25.78
C ASN A 144 -14.94 -4.69 -27.22
N VAL A 145 -13.80 -4.96 -27.86
CA VAL A 145 -13.78 -5.53 -29.22
C VAL A 145 -13.66 -7.05 -29.14
N GLY A 146 -14.29 -7.74 -30.09
CA GLY A 146 -14.28 -9.21 -30.12
C GLY A 146 -15.32 -9.83 -29.17
N LYS A 147 -15.39 -11.17 -29.22
CA LYS A 147 -16.38 -11.93 -28.44
C LYS A 147 -15.87 -12.23 -27.04
N LEU A 148 -16.58 -11.77 -26.02
CA LEU A 148 -16.33 -12.12 -24.64
C LEU A 148 -16.87 -13.56 -24.35
N PRO A 149 -16.20 -14.33 -23.49
CA PRO A 149 -16.64 -15.71 -23.17
C PRO A 149 -17.95 -15.71 -22.39
N LYS A 150 -18.84 -16.67 -22.72
CA LYS A 150 -20.03 -16.96 -21.91
C LYS A 150 -19.60 -17.68 -20.62
N LYS A 151 -19.06 -16.91 -19.68
CA LYS A 151 -18.48 -17.40 -18.42
C LYS A 151 -18.99 -16.56 -17.27
N ARG A 152 -19.26 -17.19 -16.13
CA ARG A 152 -19.62 -16.51 -14.88
C ARG A 152 -18.46 -15.70 -14.36
N ILE A 153 -18.73 -14.52 -13.85
CA ILE A 153 -17.76 -13.72 -13.08
C ILE A 153 -17.68 -14.28 -11.66
N VAL A 154 -16.47 -14.36 -11.11
CA VAL A 154 -16.23 -14.59 -9.69
C VAL A 154 -15.43 -13.42 -9.14
N VAL A 155 -15.99 -12.69 -8.21
CA VAL A 155 -15.33 -11.56 -7.55
C VAL A 155 -14.50 -12.08 -6.40
N VAL A 156 -13.18 -11.88 -6.46
CA VAL A 156 -12.27 -12.18 -5.34
C VAL A 156 -12.04 -10.89 -4.55
N PHE A 157 -12.32 -10.93 -3.24
CA PHE A 157 -12.22 -9.78 -2.36
C PHE A 157 -11.41 -10.08 -1.10
N ARG A 158 -10.96 -9.03 -0.40
CA ARG A 158 -10.17 -9.14 0.83
C ARG A 158 -11.03 -9.49 2.04
N SER A 159 -10.69 -10.56 2.74
CA SER A 159 -11.35 -10.97 4.00
C SER A 159 -10.82 -10.25 5.23
N ASP A 160 -9.61 -9.69 5.16
CA ASP A 160 -8.96 -8.93 6.23
C ASP A 160 -9.33 -7.44 6.21
N GLY A 161 -8.97 -6.73 7.26
CA GLY A 161 -9.08 -5.27 7.33
C GLY A 161 -8.06 -4.59 6.40
N SER A 162 -8.48 -4.30 5.18
CA SER A 162 -7.63 -3.88 4.06
C SER A 162 -7.79 -2.41 3.70
N GLY A 163 -6.70 -1.65 3.74
CA GLY A 163 -6.68 -0.29 3.18
C GLY A 163 -6.94 -0.28 1.68
N THR A 164 -6.49 -1.32 0.95
CA THR A 164 -6.80 -1.48 -0.48
C THR A 164 -8.29 -1.63 -0.73
N SER A 165 -9.01 -2.40 0.12
CA SER A 165 -10.48 -2.47 0.07
C SER A 165 -11.12 -1.13 0.34
N GLU A 166 -10.62 -0.38 1.34
CA GLU A 166 -11.14 0.94 1.69
C GLU A 166 -10.97 1.94 0.55
N VAL A 167 -9.79 2.00 -0.09
CA VAL A 167 -9.54 2.82 -1.27
C VAL A 167 -10.48 2.46 -2.42
N PHE A 168 -10.59 1.18 -2.74
CA PHE A 168 -11.41 0.69 -3.85
C PHE A 168 -12.89 0.95 -3.62
N THR A 169 -13.41 0.66 -2.43
CA THR A 169 -14.83 0.86 -2.11
C THR A 169 -15.19 2.33 -1.96
N SER A 170 -14.26 3.18 -1.50
CA SER A 170 -14.40 4.64 -1.53
C SER A 170 -14.48 5.18 -2.96
N TYR A 171 -13.65 4.68 -3.85
CA TYR A 171 -13.72 5.01 -5.27
C TYR A 171 -15.09 4.64 -5.85
N LEU A 172 -15.57 3.40 -5.65
CA LEU A 172 -16.87 2.96 -6.15
C LEU A 172 -18.02 3.84 -5.63
N ASN A 173 -18.01 4.19 -4.37
CA ASN A 173 -19.00 5.10 -3.78
C ASN A 173 -18.95 6.49 -4.41
N ALA A 174 -17.76 7.03 -4.66
CA ALA A 174 -17.60 8.36 -5.23
C ALA A 174 -18.06 8.45 -6.69
N VAL A 175 -17.73 7.44 -7.53
CA VAL A 175 -17.98 7.50 -8.99
C VAL A 175 -19.33 6.88 -9.40
N ALA A 176 -19.94 6.05 -8.55
CA ALA A 176 -21.20 5.37 -8.86
C ALA A 176 -22.10 5.25 -7.60
N PRO A 177 -22.47 6.35 -6.92
CA PRO A 177 -23.16 6.31 -5.63
C PRO A 177 -24.55 5.67 -5.69
N THR A 178 -25.22 5.66 -6.82
CA THR A 178 -26.52 4.99 -7.02
C THR A 178 -26.40 3.47 -7.11
N ILE A 179 -25.22 2.95 -7.45
CA ILE A 179 -24.92 1.50 -7.52
C ILE A 179 -24.22 1.05 -6.24
N TRP A 180 -23.23 1.82 -5.79
CA TRP A 180 -22.44 1.56 -4.59
C TRP A 180 -22.75 2.61 -3.52
N SER A 181 -23.87 2.45 -2.83
CA SER A 181 -24.44 3.47 -1.92
C SER A 181 -23.75 3.58 -0.55
N LYS A 182 -22.97 2.56 -0.15
CA LYS A 182 -22.26 2.59 1.14
C LYS A 182 -20.90 3.28 1.02
N PRO A 183 -20.47 4.01 2.05
CA PRO A 183 -19.14 4.61 2.10
C PRO A 183 -18.05 3.53 2.08
N GLY A 184 -16.84 3.93 1.68
CA GLY A 184 -15.68 3.06 1.70
C GLY A 184 -15.38 2.50 3.09
N ASN A 185 -14.92 1.25 3.12
CA ASN A 185 -14.60 0.55 4.37
C ASN A 185 -13.44 -0.42 4.17
N LYS A 186 -12.59 -0.57 5.20
CA LYS A 186 -11.51 -1.56 5.23
C LYS A 186 -12.01 -3.01 5.15
N THR A 187 -13.25 -3.26 5.56
CA THR A 187 -13.93 -4.55 5.43
C THR A 187 -14.86 -4.51 4.22
N PHE A 188 -14.54 -5.27 3.18
CA PHE A 188 -15.30 -5.26 1.93
C PHE A 188 -16.80 -5.56 2.15
N VAL A 189 -17.11 -6.54 2.99
CA VAL A 189 -18.49 -6.92 3.31
C VAL A 189 -19.27 -5.77 3.94
N SER A 190 -18.63 -4.97 4.80
CA SER A 190 -19.26 -3.79 5.41
C SER A 190 -19.54 -2.67 4.39
N ALA A 191 -18.69 -2.53 3.38
CA ALA A 191 -18.87 -1.57 2.29
C ALA A 191 -19.84 -2.06 1.21
N PHE A 192 -20.14 -3.36 1.16
CA PHE A 192 -21.01 -3.92 0.13
C PHE A 192 -22.42 -3.34 0.22
N PRO A 193 -23.04 -2.89 -0.90
CA PRO A 193 -24.32 -2.14 -0.88
C PRO A 193 -25.57 -2.99 -0.62
N GLY A 194 -25.42 -4.28 -0.36
CA GLY A 194 -26.51 -5.21 -0.09
C GLY A 194 -26.13 -6.28 0.92
N ASP A 195 -26.73 -7.45 0.77
CA ASP A 195 -26.34 -8.65 1.49
C ASP A 195 -25.53 -9.56 0.54
N ILE A 196 -24.24 -9.66 0.79
CA ILE A 196 -23.30 -10.43 -0.04
C ILE A 196 -23.64 -11.95 -0.04
N ASN A 197 -24.29 -12.45 1.02
CA ASN A 197 -24.64 -13.86 1.15
C ASN A 197 -25.72 -14.32 0.15
N LYS A 198 -26.47 -13.39 -0.44
CA LYS A 198 -27.45 -13.68 -1.49
C LYS A 198 -26.80 -14.09 -2.82
N PHE A 199 -25.49 -13.95 -2.97
CA PHE A 199 -24.75 -14.19 -4.21
C PHE A 199 -23.90 -15.46 -4.16
N THR A 200 -24.53 -16.62 -3.92
CA THR A 200 -23.83 -17.90 -3.79
C THR A 200 -22.89 -18.18 -4.96
N GLY A 201 -21.60 -18.43 -4.65
CA GLY A 201 -20.56 -18.75 -5.63
C GLY A 201 -20.16 -17.61 -6.56
N TYR A 202 -20.59 -16.37 -6.30
CA TYR A 202 -20.16 -15.18 -7.02
C TYR A 202 -19.00 -14.47 -6.33
N PHE A 203 -18.99 -14.45 -5.01
CA PHE A 203 -17.96 -13.83 -4.20
C PHE A 203 -17.08 -14.89 -3.52
N GLN A 204 -15.77 -14.70 -3.60
CA GLN A 204 -14.74 -15.50 -2.95
C GLN A 204 -13.83 -14.59 -2.13
N SER A 205 -13.67 -14.88 -0.85
CA SER A 205 -12.76 -14.12 0.01
C SER A 205 -11.35 -14.68 0.02
N ALA A 206 -10.35 -13.82 0.20
CA ALA A 206 -8.96 -14.22 0.39
C ALA A 206 -8.23 -13.22 1.32
N ASN A 207 -7.30 -13.72 2.13
CA ASN A 207 -6.60 -12.93 3.13
C ASN A 207 -5.31 -12.32 2.54
N GLY A 208 -5.19 -10.99 2.59
CA GLY A 208 -4.01 -10.28 2.10
C GLY A 208 -3.88 -10.21 0.57
N ALA A 209 -3.06 -9.30 0.09
CA ALA A 209 -2.86 -9.05 -1.34
C ALA A 209 -2.30 -10.28 -2.09
N MET A 210 -1.37 -11.01 -1.47
CA MET A 210 -0.77 -12.19 -2.06
C MET A 210 -1.81 -13.28 -2.32
N GLN A 211 -2.63 -13.63 -1.31
CA GLN A 211 -3.62 -14.70 -1.45
C GLN A 211 -4.72 -14.34 -2.45
N VAL A 212 -5.13 -13.06 -2.50
CA VAL A 212 -6.05 -12.56 -3.53
C VAL A 212 -5.47 -12.77 -4.93
N GLY A 213 -4.19 -12.45 -5.14
CA GLY A 213 -3.50 -12.69 -6.42
C GLY A 213 -3.44 -14.18 -6.80
N ILE A 214 -3.12 -15.05 -5.84
CA ILE A 214 -3.08 -16.52 -6.03
C ILE A 214 -4.47 -17.04 -6.39
N THR A 215 -5.51 -16.69 -5.62
CA THR A 215 -6.89 -17.13 -5.86
C THR A 215 -7.38 -16.67 -7.23
N GLY A 216 -7.11 -15.42 -7.60
CA GLY A 216 -7.44 -14.90 -8.92
C GLY A 216 -6.76 -15.66 -10.06
N LYS A 217 -5.50 -16.05 -9.89
CA LYS A 217 -4.74 -16.83 -10.88
C LYS A 217 -5.26 -18.26 -11.05
N MET A 218 -5.64 -18.89 -9.97
CA MET A 218 -6.10 -20.31 -9.98
C MET A 218 -7.48 -20.49 -10.61
N MET A 219 -8.32 -19.46 -10.64
CA MET A 219 -9.72 -19.56 -11.05
C MET A 219 -10.00 -18.72 -12.30
N PRO A 220 -10.10 -19.34 -13.51
CA PRO A 220 -10.55 -18.62 -14.70
C PRO A 220 -11.99 -18.07 -14.55
N GLY A 221 -12.18 -16.81 -14.93
CA GLY A 221 -13.43 -16.07 -14.76
C GLY A 221 -13.43 -15.12 -13.56
N THR A 222 -12.33 -15.03 -12.82
CA THR A 222 -12.22 -14.11 -11.67
C THR A 222 -11.95 -12.68 -12.10
N ILE A 223 -12.39 -11.76 -11.22
CA ILE A 223 -12.01 -10.35 -11.17
C ILE A 223 -11.71 -9.97 -9.73
N THR A 224 -10.73 -9.11 -9.53
CA THR A 224 -10.31 -8.63 -8.20
C THR A 224 -9.70 -7.24 -8.29
N TYR A 225 -9.50 -6.62 -7.14
CA TYR A 225 -8.67 -5.42 -6.97
C TYR A 225 -7.42 -5.78 -6.18
N ASN A 226 -6.25 -5.36 -6.67
CA ASN A 226 -4.99 -5.70 -6.02
C ASN A 226 -3.89 -4.68 -6.35
N GLU A 227 -2.78 -4.74 -5.62
CA GLU A 227 -1.56 -4.02 -5.96
C GLU A 227 -0.89 -4.65 -7.20
N VAL A 228 -0.24 -3.81 -8.02
CA VAL A 228 0.25 -4.20 -9.36
C VAL A 228 1.28 -5.32 -9.32
N SER A 229 2.13 -5.42 -8.29
CA SER A 229 3.16 -6.47 -8.21
C SER A 229 2.56 -7.88 -8.06
N TYR A 230 1.30 -7.99 -7.60
CA TYR A 230 0.58 -9.26 -7.48
C TYR A 230 -0.24 -9.63 -8.73
N VAL A 231 -0.22 -8.81 -9.79
CA VAL A 231 -0.88 -9.13 -11.06
C VAL A 231 -0.22 -10.36 -11.72
N GLY A 232 1.10 -10.45 -11.65
CA GLY A 232 1.86 -11.58 -12.18
C GLY A 232 1.57 -11.82 -13.67
N THR A 233 1.09 -13.03 -14.01
CA THR A 233 0.74 -13.43 -15.38
C THR A 233 -0.70 -13.05 -15.78
N LEU A 234 -1.49 -12.53 -14.86
CA LEU A 234 -2.85 -12.04 -15.12
C LEU A 234 -2.82 -10.69 -15.85
N LYS A 235 -3.98 -10.24 -16.28
CA LYS A 235 -4.13 -8.94 -16.94
C LYS A 235 -4.84 -7.95 -16.01
N ALA A 236 -4.42 -6.69 -16.08
CA ALA A 236 -5.13 -5.58 -15.46
C ALA A 236 -6.00 -4.87 -16.50
N ALA A 237 -7.26 -4.59 -16.17
CA ALA A 237 -8.18 -3.87 -17.01
C ALA A 237 -7.77 -2.40 -17.19
N LEU A 238 -8.23 -1.81 -18.30
CA LEU A 238 -8.26 -0.36 -18.47
C LEU A 238 -9.55 0.15 -17.84
N ILE A 239 -9.44 1.13 -16.96
CA ILE A 239 -10.59 1.72 -16.26
C ILE A 239 -10.85 3.13 -16.81
N GLU A 240 -12.11 3.42 -17.09
CA GLU A 240 -12.55 4.74 -17.49
C GLU A 240 -12.38 5.74 -16.34
N ASN A 241 -11.69 6.85 -16.59
CA ASN A 241 -11.57 7.96 -15.66
C ASN A 241 -12.63 9.04 -15.89
N GLU A 242 -12.66 10.07 -15.06
CA GLU A 242 -13.64 11.17 -15.15
C GLU A 242 -13.51 12.04 -16.40
N ALA A 243 -12.43 11.88 -17.17
CA ALA A 243 -12.25 12.50 -18.49
C ALA A 243 -12.72 11.61 -19.66
N GLY A 244 -13.38 10.46 -19.38
CA GLY A 244 -13.84 9.49 -20.39
C GLY A 244 -12.71 8.70 -21.06
N ARG A 245 -11.52 8.62 -20.43
CA ARG A 245 -10.38 7.90 -20.99
C ARG A 245 -10.19 6.56 -20.26
N PHE A 246 -9.93 5.50 -21.03
CA PHE A 246 -9.59 4.18 -20.48
C PHE A 246 -8.10 4.12 -20.14
N ILE A 247 -7.77 4.16 -18.87
CA ILE A 247 -6.41 4.29 -18.35
C ILE A 247 -5.95 2.98 -17.72
N ALA A 248 -4.68 2.64 -17.97
CA ALA A 248 -4.01 1.49 -17.35
C ALA A 248 -3.53 1.82 -15.93
N PRO A 249 -3.50 0.84 -14.99
CA PRO A 249 -2.94 1.03 -13.66
C PRO A 249 -1.40 1.04 -13.70
N THR A 250 -0.84 2.14 -14.16
CA THR A 250 0.61 2.37 -14.20
C THR A 250 1.04 3.32 -13.10
N THR A 251 2.30 3.26 -12.71
CA THR A 251 2.89 4.20 -11.73
C THR A 251 2.79 5.65 -12.20
N LEU A 252 2.93 5.89 -13.52
CA LEU A 252 2.79 7.22 -14.11
C LEU A 252 1.35 7.74 -13.98
N ALA A 253 0.35 6.89 -14.28
CA ALA A 253 -1.06 7.27 -14.18
C ALA A 253 -1.51 7.45 -12.71
N ALA A 254 -0.95 6.68 -11.79
CA ALA A 254 -1.12 6.88 -10.35
C ALA A 254 -0.50 8.21 -9.90
N SER A 255 0.73 8.51 -10.32
CA SER A 255 1.36 9.81 -10.03
C SER A 255 0.54 10.98 -10.57
N ALA A 256 -0.05 10.85 -11.77
CA ALA A 256 -0.92 11.88 -12.35
C ALA A 256 -2.19 12.13 -11.52
N PHE A 257 -2.74 11.07 -10.89
CA PHE A 257 -3.87 11.19 -9.97
C PHE A 257 -3.46 11.84 -8.64
N LEU A 258 -2.32 11.42 -8.08
CA LEU A 258 -1.86 11.80 -6.75
C LEU A 258 -1.16 13.17 -6.73
N SER A 259 -0.72 13.66 -7.90
CA SER A 259 -0.11 14.98 -8.02
C SER A 259 -1.16 16.08 -7.79
N GLY A 260 -0.84 17.06 -6.99
CA GLY A 260 -1.73 18.20 -6.72
C GLY A 260 -2.78 17.95 -5.64
N LEU A 261 -2.81 16.77 -5.02
CA LEU A 261 -3.69 16.53 -3.88
C LEU A 261 -3.37 17.44 -2.70
N LYS A 262 -4.41 17.79 -1.96
CA LYS A 262 -4.30 18.51 -0.68
C LYS A 262 -3.95 17.54 0.44
N PHE A 263 -3.16 18.00 1.38
CA PHE A 263 -2.79 17.25 2.58
C PHE A 263 -3.32 17.94 3.81
N ASN A 264 -3.78 17.16 4.76
CA ASN A 264 -4.16 17.61 6.09
C ASN A 264 -2.89 17.91 6.93
N PRO A 265 -3.01 18.66 8.04
CA PRO A 265 -1.88 18.95 8.93
C PRO A 265 -1.19 17.71 9.51
N ASP A 266 -1.90 16.59 9.63
CA ASP A 266 -1.38 15.30 10.08
C ASP A 266 -0.58 14.54 9.00
N GLY A 267 -0.53 15.07 7.77
CA GLY A 267 0.18 14.49 6.63
C GLY A 267 -0.65 13.53 5.77
N SER A 268 -1.90 13.29 6.09
CA SER A 268 -2.81 12.49 5.26
C SER A 268 -3.30 13.28 4.04
N ALA A 269 -3.45 12.62 2.88
CA ALA A 269 -3.99 13.22 1.66
C ALA A 269 -5.52 13.08 1.60
N VAL A 270 -6.17 14.05 0.99
CA VAL A 270 -7.59 13.98 0.60
C VAL A 270 -7.65 13.49 -0.85
N LEU A 271 -8.09 12.24 -1.05
CA LEU A 271 -8.19 11.65 -2.39
C LEU A 271 -9.43 12.19 -3.11
N ASP A 272 -9.22 12.80 -4.28
CA ASP A 272 -10.29 13.29 -5.16
C ASP A 272 -10.55 12.27 -6.28
N TYR A 273 -11.39 11.29 -6.01
CA TYR A 273 -11.74 10.25 -6.99
C TYR A 273 -12.47 10.78 -8.22
N LEU A 274 -13.00 12.01 -8.17
CA LEU A 274 -13.66 12.69 -9.30
C LEU A 274 -12.68 13.57 -10.10
N ASN A 275 -11.39 13.42 -9.90
CA ASN A 275 -10.34 14.13 -10.62
C ASN A 275 -10.47 13.91 -12.14
N LYS A 276 -10.55 15.02 -12.91
CA LYS A 276 -10.77 15.04 -14.35
C LYS A 276 -9.48 15.06 -15.20
N SER A 277 -8.33 14.74 -14.63
CA SER A 277 -7.07 14.62 -15.39
C SER A 277 -7.20 13.53 -16.46
N LYS A 278 -6.85 13.87 -17.72
CA LYS A 278 -6.93 12.94 -18.86
C LYS A 278 -6.00 11.73 -18.74
N SER A 279 -4.94 11.81 -17.92
CA SER A 279 -3.93 10.76 -17.74
C SER A 279 -4.01 10.06 -16.39
N SER A 280 -4.93 10.44 -15.50
CA SER A 280 -5.02 9.87 -14.15
C SER A 280 -5.70 8.50 -14.15
N TYR A 281 -5.17 7.60 -13.32
CA TYR A 281 -5.82 6.38 -12.89
C TYR A 281 -6.36 6.61 -11.48
N ASN A 282 -7.67 6.86 -11.38
CA ASN A 282 -8.26 7.39 -10.16
C ASN A 282 -8.36 6.37 -9.00
N ILE A 283 -8.15 5.08 -9.26
CA ILE A 283 -8.04 4.06 -8.22
C ILE A 283 -6.58 3.96 -7.76
N SER A 284 -6.07 5.04 -7.15
CA SER A 284 -4.69 5.11 -6.67
C SER A 284 -4.64 5.68 -5.26
N THR A 285 -3.58 5.35 -4.53
CA THR A 285 -3.41 5.79 -3.14
C THR A 285 -1.95 6.02 -2.78
N PHE A 286 -1.73 6.72 -1.68
CA PHE A 286 -0.52 6.62 -0.88
C PHE A 286 -0.64 5.49 0.13
N SER A 287 0.47 4.82 0.42
CA SER A 287 0.62 4.12 1.69
C SER A 287 1.47 5.00 2.62
N TYR A 288 1.02 5.11 3.84
CA TYR A 288 1.61 5.98 4.85
C TYR A 288 2.35 5.15 5.89
N ALA A 289 3.50 5.61 6.33
CA ALA A 289 3.96 5.26 7.67
C ALA A 289 3.11 6.05 8.68
N LEU A 290 2.52 5.35 9.62
CA LEU A 290 1.76 5.87 10.75
C LEU A 290 2.67 5.81 11.97
N VAL A 291 3.06 6.96 12.50
CA VAL A 291 4.14 7.10 13.50
C VAL A 291 3.66 8.00 14.63
N TYR A 292 4.00 7.70 15.88
CA TYR A 292 3.82 8.66 16.97
C TYR A 292 4.77 9.86 16.80
N LYS A 293 4.39 11.02 17.33
CA LYS A 293 5.31 12.15 17.40
C LYS A 293 6.45 11.89 18.39
N ASN A 294 6.14 11.26 19.52
CA ASN A 294 7.13 10.86 20.52
C ASN A 294 7.29 9.35 20.53
N ASN A 295 8.48 8.86 20.19
CA ASN A 295 8.83 7.43 20.11
C ASN A 295 9.95 7.05 21.09
N GLY A 296 10.33 7.95 22.01
CA GLY A 296 11.40 7.71 22.95
C GLY A 296 12.72 7.35 22.26
N GLU A 297 13.43 6.36 22.78
CA GLU A 297 14.75 5.95 22.27
C GLU A 297 14.74 5.49 20.81
N LYS A 298 13.60 5.02 20.29
CA LYS A 298 13.47 4.54 18.89
C LYS A 298 13.21 5.64 17.87
N GLY A 299 12.90 6.85 18.31
CA GLY A 299 12.56 7.96 17.39
C GLY A 299 13.61 8.24 16.32
N ALA A 300 14.89 8.24 16.70
CA ALA A 300 16.01 8.46 15.78
C ALA A 300 16.12 7.35 14.72
N ASP A 301 15.93 6.09 15.10
CA ASP A 301 16.02 4.94 14.19
C ASP A 301 14.84 4.86 13.24
N ILE A 302 13.63 5.13 13.74
CA ILE A 302 12.42 5.26 12.90
C ILE A 302 12.65 6.36 11.85
N LYS A 303 13.11 7.54 12.27
CA LYS A 303 13.43 8.67 11.37
C LYS A 303 14.44 8.25 10.31
N LYS A 304 15.54 7.63 10.70
CA LYS A 304 16.61 7.15 9.81
C LYS A 304 16.08 6.16 8.75
N PHE A 305 15.25 5.19 9.16
CA PHE A 305 14.64 4.25 8.22
C PHE A 305 13.68 4.96 7.24
N LEU A 306 12.82 5.85 7.71
CA LEU A 306 11.84 6.55 6.87
C LEU A 306 12.51 7.50 5.89
N GLU A 307 13.57 8.20 6.28
CA GLU A 307 14.40 9.02 5.38
C GLU A 307 15.07 8.16 4.30
N PHE A 308 15.61 7.00 4.71
CA PHE A 308 16.18 6.03 3.77
C PHE A 308 15.12 5.55 2.77
N ALA A 309 13.94 5.19 3.23
CA ALA A 309 12.84 4.74 2.39
C ALA A 309 12.45 5.79 1.34
N LEU A 310 12.30 7.05 1.73
CA LEU A 310 11.96 8.15 0.82
C LEU A 310 13.06 8.47 -0.20
N THR A 311 14.33 8.24 0.14
CA THR A 311 15.46 8.69 -0.70
C THR A 311 16.09 7.56 -1.52
N LYS A 312 16.21 6.37 -0.95
CA LYS A 312 16.93 5.23 -1.56
C LYS A 312 15.97 4.19 -2.15
N CYS A 313 14.79 4.02 -1.56
CA CYS A 313 13.81 3.01 -2.02
C CYS A 313 12.82 3.56 -3.07
N ASN A 314 12.87 4.83 -3.43
CA ASN A 314 11.92 5.50 -4.33
C ASN A 314 11.93 5.00 -5.79
N LYS A 315 12.85 4.10 -6.14
CA LYS A 315 12.95 3.48 -7.48
C LYS A 315 12.52 2.00 -7.51
N ILE A 316 11.92 1.50 -6.44
CA ILE A 316 11.40 0.12 -6.41
C ILE A 316 10.29 -0.02 -7.46
N PRO A 317 10.39 -0.99 -8.39
CA PRO A 317 9.41 -1.18 -9.47
C PRO A 317 7.98 -1.39 -8.95
N ASN A 318 7.00 -1.02 -9.76
CA ASN A 318 5.55 -1.08 -9.53
C ASN A 318 5.00 -0.06 -8.53
N TYR A 319 5.85 0.73 -7.89
CA TYR A 319 5.44 1.82 -7.00
C TYR A 319 5.82 3.18 -7.59
N ALA A 320 4.90 4.13 -7.46
CA ALA A 320 5.16 5.51 -7.85
C ALA A 320 6.03 6.19 -6.79
N PRO A 321 7.08 6.91 -7.18
CA PRO A 321 7.92 7.62 -6.23
C PRO A 321 7.15 8.74 -5.54
N ILE A 322 7.46 8.98 -4.27
CA ILE A 322 6.96 10.16 -3.56
C ILE A 322 7.74 11.38 -4.05
N THR A 323 7.05 12.31 -4.69
CA THR A 323 7.63 13.52 -5.31
C THR A 323 6.80 14.77 -5.02
N GLY A 324 7.26 15.93 -5.45
CA GLY A 324 6.52 17.18 -5.38
C GLY A 324 6.03 17.54 -3.98
N ASN A 325 4.74 17.89 -3.87
CA ASN A 325 4.12 18.25 -2.59
C ASN A 325 4.11 17.10 -1.58
N ALA A 326 3.84 15.88 -2.01
CA ALA A 326 3.86 14.71 -1.14
C ALA A 326 5.23 14.49 -0.47
N LEU A 327 6.34 14.72 -1.21
CA LEU A 327 7.68 14.62 -0.65
C LEU A 327 7.97 15.75 0.36
N LYS A 328 7.49 16.97 0.10
CA LYS A 328 7.62 18.09 1.05
C LYS A 328 6.87 17.76 2.35
N VAL A 329 5.65 17.26 2.25
CA VAL A 329 4.86 16.83 3.40
C VAL A 329 5.55 15.69 4.15
N ALA A 330 5.99 14.64 3.47
CA ALA A 330 6.70 13.52 4.10
C ALA A 330 7.93 13.99 4.90
N LYS A 331 8.77 14.85 4.32
CA LYS A 331 9.94 15.43 5.02
C LYS A 331 9.54 16.30 6.22
N SER A 332 8.47 17.09 6.08
CA SER A 332 7.95 17.90 7.18
C SER A 332 7.41 17.03 8.33
N GLN A 333 6.78 15.90 8.03
CA GLN A 333 6.30 14.98 9.07
C GLN A 333 7.49 14.27 9.75
N ILE A 334 8.49 13.81 9.00
CA ILE A 334 9.71 13.21 9.57
C ILE A 334 10.38 14.16 10.58
N ALA A 335 10.45 15.44 10.27
CA ALA A 335 11.06 16.43 11.17
C ALA A 335 10.36 16.55 12.54
N LYS A 336 9.08 16.13 12.64
CA LYS A 336 8.28 16.17 13.87
C LYS A 336 8.38 14.88 14.71
N ILE A 337 9.08 13.87 14.24
CA ILE A 337 9.31 12.62 14.98
C ILE A 337 10.38 12.88 16.03
N GLY A 338 10.10 12.63 17.30
CA GLY A 338 11.03 12.74 18.41
C GLY A 338 11.28 11.41 19.10
#